data_4f7f0c9873e5f3854266b0e4cf6fd79c
#
_entry.id   4f7f0c9873e5f3854266b0e4cf6fd79c
#
_cell.length_a   1.000
_cell.length_b   1.000
_cell.length_c   1.000
_cell.angle_alpha   90.00
_cell.angle_beta   90.00
_cell.angle_gamma   90.00
#
_symmetry.space_group_name_H-M   'P 1'
#
loop_
_entity.id
_entity.type
_entity.pdbx_description
1 polymer ?
#
loop_
_entity_poly.entity_id
_entity_poly.type
_entity_poly.pdbx_seq_one_letter_code
_entity_poly.pdbx_strand_id
1 'polypeptide(L)'
;MTSFDLHGRTALITGGFSGLGLHFAEVLASHGAKVALVGRRIELGRNVAHTLGAKIGRPADVRAYQADVTKSASVADAFAQTTGHLGVPTVVVNNAGNVIRTRSLDVKDDDWDAVVDVNLSGVFKVAQAAARAMIKAGARGSIINIASILGLRVRPGVASYAATKAAVVQLTKALALEWAEHGIRVNALAPGYFETEINRELLRSPAGQALVSRVPQQRVGQLAELDGPLLLLASDASSYMTGSVIAVDGGHLVNTL
;
A
#
# COMPACT_ATOMS: atom_id res chain seq x y z
N MET A 1 -21.93 -12.52 -11.49
CA MET A 1 -21.31 -11.17 -11.41
C MET A 1 -20.09 -11.28 -10.51
N THR A 2 -18.95 -10.76 -10.95
CA THR A 2 -17.73 -10.70 -10.13
C THR A 2 -18.00 -9.73 -8.99
N SER A 3 -17.96 -10.21 -7.76
CA SER A 3 -18.24 -9.39 -6.57
C SER A 3 -16.92 -8.86 -6.00
N PHE A 4 -16.92 -7.60 -5.56
CA PHE A 4 -15.87 -7.03 -4.71
C PHE A 4 -16.08 -7.35 -3.23
N ASP A 5 -16.88 -8.38 -2.94
CA ASP A 5 -17.14 -8.84 -1.59
C ASP A 5 -15.88 -9.40 -0.93
N LEU A 6 -15.61 -8.94 0.29
CA LEU A 6 -14.45 -9.33 1.10
C LEU A 6 -14.87 -9.97 2.43
N HIS A 7 -16.15 -10.36 2.59
CA HIS A 7 -16.60 -11.08 3.78
C HIS A 7 -15.77 -12.37 3.98
N GLY A 8 -15.42 -12.64 5.23
CA GLY A 8 -14.57 -13.78 5.59
C GLY A 8 -13.07 -13.57 5.32
N ARG A 9 -12.67 -12.45 4.72
CA ARG A 9 -11.26 -12.09 4.52
C ARG A 9 -10.75 -11.18 5.62
N THR A 10 -9.47 -11.35 5.97
CA THR A 10 -8.74 -10.41 6.84
C THR A 10 -7.75 -9.63 5.98
N ALA A 11 -7.83 -8.31 6.04
CA ALA A 11 -6.93 -7.38 5.37
C ALA A 11 -5.94 -6.78 6.38
N LEU A 12 -4.64 -6.81 6.05
CA LEU A 12 -3.59 -6.16 6.82
C LEU A 12 -3.00 -5.01 6.00
N ILE A 13 -3.00 -3.80 6.56
CA ILE A 13 -2.53 -2.60 5.87
C ILE A 13 -1.40 -1.95 6.65
N THR A 14 -0.19 -1.90 6.06
CA THR A 14 0.93 -1.18 6.65
C THR A 14 0.85 0.31 6.38
N GLY A 15 1.23 1.14 7.36
CA GLY A 15 0.98 2.59 7.29
C GLY A 15 -0.51 2.93 7.32
N GLY A 16 -1.33 2.09 7.95
CA GLY A 16 -2.79 2.17 7.94
C GLY A 16 -3.40 3.24 8.84
N PHE A 17 -2.59 4.06 9.53
CA PHE A 17 -3.11 5.03 10.51
C PHE A 17 -3.39 6.42 9.92
N SER A 18 -3.08 6.66 8.65
CA SER A 18 -3.28 7.95 7.99
C SER A 18 -3.21 7.86 6.46
N GLY A 19 -3.64 8.91 5.76
CA GLY A 19 -3.48 9.07 4.33
C GLY A 19 -4.06 7.92 3.51
N LEU A 20 -3.33 7.49 2.48
CA LEU A 20 -3.76 6.39 1.59
C LEU A 20 -4.04 5.09 2.35
N GLY A 21 -3.19 4.74 3.34
CA GLY A 21 -3.37 3.50 4.10
C GLY A 21 -4.66 3.46 4.91
N LEU A 22 -5.04 4.58 5.52
CA LEU A 22 -6.33 4.69 6.21
C LEU A 22 -7.50 4.61 5.23
N HIS A 23 -7.41 5.32 4.10
CA HIS A 23 -8.43 5.24 3.06
C HIS A 23 -8.62 3.80 2.55
N PHE A 24 -7.53 3.09 2.26
CA PHE A 24 -7.59 1.68 1.85
C PHE A 24 -8.23 0.79 2.91
N ALA A 25 -7.94 1.04 4.18
CA ALA A 25 -8.56 0.32 5.30
C ALA A 25 -10.07 0.55 5.36
N GLU A 26 -10.53 1.80 5.18
CA GLU A 26 -11.95 2.15 5.13
C GLU A 26 -12.66 1.43 3.98
N VAL A 27 -12.07 1.44 2.79
CA VAL A 27 -12.63 0.78 1.60
C VAL A 27 -12.75 -0.73 1.80
N LEU A 28 -11.69 -1.40 2.25
CA LEU A 28 -11.70 -2.85 2.47
C LEU A 28 -12.67 -3.24 3.58
N ALA A 29 -12.74 -2.47 4.68
CA ALA A 29 -13.69 -2.70 5.76
C ALA A 29 -15.14 -2.53 5.31
N SER A 30 -15.44 -1.51 4.50
CA SER A 30 -16.79 -1.26 3.97
C SER A 30 -17.27 -2.37 3.04
N HIS A 31 -16.35 -3.14 2.44
CA HIS A 31 -16.66 -4.29 1.59
C HIS A 31 -16.60 -5.64 2.32
N GLY A 32 -16.62 -5.64 3.65
CA GLY A 32 -16.78 -6.84 4.45
C GLY A 32 -15.52 -7.39 5.09
N ALA A 33 -14.33 -6.91 4.76
CA ALA A 33 -13.09 -7.40 5.36
C ALA A 33 -13.00 -7.07 6.86
N LYS A 34 -12.38 -7.96 7.63
CA LYS A 34 -11.77 -7.60 8.91
C LYS A 34 -10.46 -6.87 8.63
N VAL A 35 -10.13 -5.86 9.41
CA VAL A 35 -9.01 -4.96 9.10
C VAL A 35 -8.01 -4.88 10.25
N ALA A 36 -6.77 -5.22 9.93
CA ALA A 36 -5.59 -4.98 10.76
C ALA A 36 -4.84 -3.74 10.26
N LEU A 37 -4.91 -2.66 11.01
CA LEU A 37 -4.12 -1.46 10.80
C LEU A 37 -2.75 -1.64 11.42
N VAL A 38 -1.67 -1.45 10.65
CA VAL A 38 -0.31 -1.66 11.15
C VAL A 38 0.54 -0.41 10.96
N GLY A 39 1.25 -0.01 12.02
CA GLY A 39 2.14 1.15 11.97
C GLY A 39 2.87 1.39 13.29
N ARG A 40 3.76 2.39 13.32
CA ARG A 40 4.61 2.67 14.49
C ARG A 40 3.87 3.40 15.63
N ARG A 41 2.95 4.29 15.31
CA ARG A 41 2.26 5.20 16.26
C ARG A 41 0.99 4.54 16.80
N ILE A 42 1.16 3.58 17.73
CA ILE A 42 0.06 2.71 18.16
C ILE A 42 -1.13 3.47 18.78
N GLU A 43 -0.92 4.55 19.51
CA GLU A 43 -2.02 5.31 20.12
C GLU A 43 -2.91 5.97 19.04
N LEU A 44 -2.28 6.53 17.99
CA LEU A 44 -3.04 7.00 16.83
C LEU A 44 -3.80 5.84 16.18
N GLY A 45 -3.14 4.69 16.03
CA GLY A 45 -3.74 3.49 15.45
C GLY A 45 -4.96 3.00 16.21
N ARG A 46 -4.93 2.98 17.55
CA ARG A 46 -6.07 2.60 18.39
C ARG A 46 -7.27 3.53 18.20
N ASN A 47 -7.03 4.84 18.15
CA ASN A 47 -8.08 5.84 17.91
C ASN A 47 -8.70 5.67 16.52
N VAL A 48 -7.88 5.46 15.51
CA VAL A 48 -8.33 5.20 14.13
C VAL A 48 -9.15 3.90 14.05
N ALA A 49 -8.67 2.82 14.65
CA ALA A 49 -9.37 1.54 14.66
C ALA A 49 -10.75 1.66 15.35
N HIS A 50 -10.81 2.35 16.48
CA HIS A 50 -12.06 2.61 17.18
C HIS A 50 -13.06 3.39 16.31
N THR A 51 -12.60 4.50 15.71
CA THR A 51 -13.44 5.36 14.87
C THR A 51 -13.93 4.61 13.63
N LEU A 52 -13.04 3.88 12.94
CA LEU A 52 -13.40 3.11 11.76
C LEU A 52 -14.36 1.96 12.11
N GLY A 53 -14.08 1.23 13.19
CA GLY A 53 -14.95 0.13 13.64
C GLY A 53 -16.37 0.60 13.99
N ALA A 54 -16.48 1.77 14.64
CA ALA A 54 -17.78 2.40 14.92
C ALA A 54 -18.48 2.83 13.62
N LYS A 55 -17.76 3.48 12.69
CA LYS A 55 -18.28 3.94 11.39
C LYS A 55 -18.92 2.82 10.57
N ILE A 56 -18.30 1.63 10.57
CA ILE A 56 -18.81 0.46 9.81
C ILE A 56 -19.76 -0.44 10.62
N GLY A 57 -20.04 -0.09 11.88
CA GLY A 57 -20.90 -0.89 12.77
C GLY A 57 -20.30 -2.24 13.20
N ARG A 58 -18.98 -2.44 13.04
CA ARG A 58 -18.26 -3.69 13.33
C ARG A 58 -16.96 -3.43 14.11
N PRO A 59 -17.05 -2.91 15.36
CA PRO A 59 -15.87 -2.50 16.12
C PRO A 59 -14.90 -3.65 16.43
N ALA A 60 -15.38 -4.89 16.49
CA ALA A 60 -14.53 -6.06 16.71
C ALA A 60 -13.67 -6.44 15.49
N ASP A 61 -14.07 -6.02 14.31
CA ASP A 61 -13.43 -6.36 13.03
C ASP A 61 -12.28 -5.41 12.65
N VAL A 62 -12.06 -4.33 13.39
CA VAL A 62 -10.97 -3.38 13.12
C VAL A 62 -10.05 -3.28 14.33
N ARG A 63 -8.77 -3.58 14.12
CA ARG A 63 -7.77 -3.53 15.19
C ARG A 63 -6.49 -2.86 14.72
N ALA A 64 -5.77 -2.23 15.64
CA ALA A 64 -4.47 -1.63 15.40
C ALA A 64 -3.36 -2.45 16.07
N TYR A 65 -2.27 -2.62 15.34
CA TYR A 65 -1.07 -3.31 15.81
C TYR A 65 0.17 -2.44 15.59
N GLN A 66 1.05 -2.43 16.59
CA GLN A 66 2.31 -1.72 16.43
C GLN A 66 3.28 -2.57 15.61
N ALA A 67 3.85 -2.00 14.55
CA ALA A 67 5.00 -2.57 13.89
C ALA A 67 5.87 -1.53 13.21
N ASP A 68 7.17 -1.81 13.20
CA ASP A 68 8.16 -1.18 12.35
C ASP A 68 8.48 -2.16 11.20
N VAL A 69 8.11 -1.81 9.98
CA VAL A 69 8.30 -2.66 8.81
C VAL A 69 9.78 -2.92 8.48
N THR A 70 10.68 -2.10 9.00
CA THR A 70 12.13 -2.29 8.84
C THR A 70 12.68 -3.43 9.68
N LYS A 71 11.90 -3.94 10.66
CA LYS A 71 12.29 -4.97 11.63
C LYS A 71 11.47 -6.23 11.44
N SER A 72 12.08 -7.32 10.97
CA SER A 72 11.40 -8.59 10.70
C SER A 72 10.67 -9.16 11.92
N ALA A 73 11.25 -9.06 13.11
CA ALA A 73 10.61 -9.54 14.36
C ALA A 73 9.32 -8.76 14.64
N SER A 74 9.34 -7.43 14.48
CA SER A 74 8.16 -6.58 14.67
C SER A 74 7.05 -6.89 13.67
N VAL A 75 7.41 -7.18 12.42
CA VAL A 75 6.47 -7.63 11.38
C VAL A 75 5.87 -8.98 11.76
N ALA A 76 6.69 -9.96 12.14
CA ALA A 76 6.24 -11.29 12.52
C ALA A 76 5.25 -11.25 13.70
N ASP A 77 5.53 -10.42 14.71
CA ASP A 77 4.65 -10.23 15.86
C ASP A 77 3.29 -9.64 15.46
N ALA A 78 3.28 -8.61 14.60
CA ALA A 78 2.02 -8.03 14.10
C ALA A 78 1.18 -9.08 13.31
N PHE A 79 1.81 -9.93 12.51
CA PHE A 79 1.11 -11.01 11.81
C PHE A 79 0.57 -12.07 12.78
N ALA A 80 1.33 -12.44 13.82
CA ALA A 80 0.88 -13.39 14.84
C ALA A 80 -0.34 -12.86 15.61
N GLN A 81 -0.28 -11.61 16.08
CA GLN A 81 -1.39 -10.95 16.76
C GLN A 81 -2.62 -10.81 15.86
N THR A 82 -2.43 -10.41 14.59
CA THR A 82 -3.53 -10.31 13.61
C THR A 82 -4.19 -11.66 13.42
N THR A 83 -3.39 -12.71 13.20
CA THR A 83 -3.90 -14.08 13.01
C THR A 83 -4.69 -14.57 14.22
N GLY A 84 -4.22 -14.28 15.44
CA GLY A 84 -4.92 -14.68 16.67
C GLY A 84 -6.25 -13.96 16.91
N HIS A 85 -6.37 -12.71 16.47
CA HIS A 85 -7.55 -11.90 16.76
C HIS A 85 -8.56 -11.79 15.60
N LEU A 86 -8.08 -11.70 14.37
CA LEU A 86 -8.91 -11.43 13.18
C LEU A 86 -8.91 -12.58 12.18
N GLY A 87 -7.99 -13.53 12.32
CA GLY A 87 -7.72 -14.59 11.36
C GLY A 87 -6.54 -14.27 10.46
N VAL A 88 -6.15 -15.25 9.63
CA VAL A 88 -5.00 -15.13 8.73
C VAL A 88 -5.21 -13.99 7.73
N PRO A 89 -4.28 -13.03 7.61
CA PRO A 89 -4.39 -11.97 6.62
C PRO A 89 -4.26 -12.55 5.19
N THR A 90 -5.39 -12.61 4.48
CA THR A 90 -5.44 -13.08 3.08
C THR A 90 -5.45 -11.94 2.07
N VAL A 91 -5.57 -10.70 2.53
CA VAL A 91 -5.34 -9.48 1.76
C VAL A 91 -4.28 -8.65 2.49
N VAL A 92 -3.18 -8.33 1.83
CA VAL A 92 -2.12 -7.52 2.45
C VAL A 92 -1.80 -6.33 1.57
N VAL A 93 -1.89 -5.12 2.14
CA VAL A 93 -1.56 -3.87 1.45
C VAL A 93 -0.25 -3.31 2.01
N ASN A 94 0.82 -3.43 1.24
CA ASN A 94 2.12 -2.85 1.52
C ASN A 94 2.11 -1.37 1.16
N ASN A 95 1.61 -0.54 2.08
CA ASN A 95 1.46 0.90 1.86
C ASN A 95 2.47 1.74 2.66
N ALA A 96 3.05 1.22 3.74
CA ALA A 96 4.06 1.97 4.50
C ALA A 96 5.18 2.47 3.59
N GLY A 97 5.49 3.76 3.70
CA GLY A 97 6.51 4.40 2.87
C GLY A 97 6.88 5.79 3.38
N ASN A 98 8.05 6.26 2.97
CA ASN A 98 8.53 7.60 3.20
C ASN A 98 9.15 8.18 1.92
N VAL A 99 9.34 9.48 1.91
CA VAL A 99 10.05 10.20 0.84
C VAL A 99 10.90 11.29 1.46
N ILE A 100 12.18 11.33 1.07
CA ILE A 100 13.10 12.42 1.39
C ILE A 100 13.36 13.18 0.10
N ARG A 101 13.14 14.51 0.17
CA ARG A 101 13.25 15.40 -1.01
C ARG A 101 14.57 16.14 -0.94
N THR A 102 15.57 15.59 -1.66
CA THR A 102 16.93 16.13 -1.71
C THR A 102 17.53 15.88 -3.09
N ARG A 103 18.30 16.83 -3.63
CA ARG A 103 19.04 16.63 -4.88
C ARG A 103 20.04 15.48 -4.70
N SER A 104 20.24 14.67 -5.73
CA SER A 104 21.04 13.43 -5.63
C SER A 104 22.49 13.66 -5.16
N LEU A 105 23.08 14.81 -5.46
CA LEU A 105 24.42 15.16 -4.99
C LEU A 105 24.48 15.46 -3.49
N ASP A 106 23.35 15.79 -2.87
CA ASP A 106 23.25 16.22 -1.47
C ASP A 106 22.56 15.16 -0.58
N VAL A 107 22.17 14.01 -1.14
CA VAL A 107 21.56 12.89 -0.37
C VAL A 107 22.62 12.29 0.55
N LYS A 108 22.32 12.24 1.84
CA LYS A 108 23.15 11.57 2.82
C LYS A 108 22.86 10.06 2.81
N ASP A 109 23.87 9.25 3.17
CA ASP A 109 23.74 7.80 3.23
C ASP A 109 22.60 7.37 4.17
N ASP A 110 22.50 7.97 5.35
CA ASP A 110 21.41 7.69 6.31
C ASP A 110 20.01 7.98 5.71
N ASP A 111 19.88 9.06 4.93
CA ASP A 111 18.61 9.42 4.27
C ASP A 111 18.27 8.43 3.14
N TRP A 112 19.30 7.98 2.40
CA TRP A 112 19.15 6.94 1.41
C TRP A 112 18.68 5.64 2.05
N ASP A 113 19.39 5.17 3.07
CA ASP A 113 19.11 3.92 3.77
C ASP A 113 17.73 3.95 4.42
N ALA A 114 17.33 5.06 5.05
CA ALA A 114 16.01 5.21 5.64
C ALA A 114 14.88 5.07 4.61
N VAL A 115 15.08 5.51 3.36
CA VAL A 115 14.10 5.34 2.28
C VAL A 115 14.11 3.89 1.77
N VAL A 116 15.28 3.30 1.56
CA VAL A 116 15.42 1.90 1.11
C VAL A 116 14.82 0.93 2.13
N ASP A 117 15.13 1.13 3.40
CA ASP A 117 14.69 0.24 4.47
C ASP A 117 13.16 0.18 4.60
N VAL A 118 12.49 1.33 4.49
CA VAL A 118 11.03 1.35 4.59
C VAL A 118 10.37 0.91 3.28
N ASN A 119 10.79 1.53 2.15
CA ASN A 119 10.06 1.42 0.89
C ASN A 119 10.34 0.15 0.11
N LEU A 120 11.47 -0.52 0.36
CA LEU A 120 11.87 -1.73 -0.34
C LEU A 120 12.04 -2.91 0.62
N SER A 121 12.98 -2.83 1.56
CA SER A 121 13.23 -3.91 2.52
C SER A 121 12.00 -4.23 3.36
N GLY A 122 11.27 -3.19 3.80
CA GLY A 122 10.03 -3.32 4.56
C GLY A 122 8.91 -3.98 3.75
N VAL A 123 8.75 -3.60 2.49
CA VAL A 123 7.77 -4.23 1.57
C VAL A 123 8.07 -5.72 1.42
N PHE A 124 9.34 -6.09 1.22
CA PHE A 124 9.74 -7.49 1.11
C PHE A 124 9.46 -8.28 2.41
N LYS A 125 9.86 -7.74 3.57
CA LYS A 125 9.66 -8.38 4.87
C LYS A 125 8.18 -8.65 5.16
N VAL A 126 7.33 -7.67 4.89
CA VAL A 126 5.87 -7.80 5.08
C VAL A 126 5.27 -8.79 4.09
N ALA A 127 5.64 -8.72 2.81
CA ALA A 127 5.18 -9.66 1.79
C ALA A 127 5.60 -11.10 2.13
N GLN A 128 6.83 -11.31 2.58
CA GLN A 128 7.34 -12.63 2.98
C GLN A 128 6.58 -13.17 4.21
N ALA A 129 6.32 -12.34 5.23
CA ALA A 129 5.55 -12.73 6.39
C ALA A 129 4.11 -13.11 6.02
N ALA A 130 3.50 -12.35 5.10
CA ALA A 130 2.18 -12.64 4.55
C ALA A 130 2.14 -13.99 3.85
N ALA A 131 3.06 -14.22 2.92
CA ALA A 131 3.12 -15.48 2.17
C ALA A 131 3.32 -16.68 3.11
N ARG A 132 4.24 -16.58 4.08
CA ARG A 132 4.45 -17.63 5.07
C ARG A 132 3.19 -17.93 5.90
N ALA A 133 2.45 -16.89 6.32
CA ALA A 133 1.22 -17.06 7.08
C ALA A 133 0.12 -17.73 6.24
N MET A 134 -0.04 -17.31 4.98
CA MET A 134 -1.00 -17.89 4.05
C MET A 134 -0.67 -19.35 3.73
N ILE A 135 0.59 -19.66 3.39
CA ILE A 135 1.04 -21.03 3.08
C ILE A 135 0.86 -21.95 4.29
N LYS A 136 1.26 -21.51 5.48
CA LYS A 136 1.08 -22.29 6.72
C LYS A 136 -0.39 -22.61 7.00
N ALA A 137 -1.29 -21.74 6.62
CA ALA A 137 -2.74 -21.90 6.80
C ALA A 137 -3.43 -22.63 5.63
N GLY A 138 -2.71 -22.98 4.56
CA GLY A 138 -3.32 -23.50 3.33
C GLY A 138 -4.26 -22.51 2.64
N ALA A 139 -4.06 -21.22 2.86
CA ALA A 139 -4.95 -20.15 2.38
C ALA A 139 -4.39 -19.49 1.12
N ARG A 140 -5.27 -19.23 0.15
CA ARG A 140 -4.98 -18.37 -1.00
C ARG A 140 -5.07 -16.90 -0.59
N GLY A 141 -4.38 -16.00 -1.30
CA GLY A 141 -4.46 -14.58 -0.95
C GLY A 141 -3.98 -13.61 -2.00
N SER A 142 -4.04 -12.33 -1.65
CA SER A 142 -3.60 -11.22 -2.50
C SER A 142 -2.70 -10.27 -1.73
N ILE A 143 -1.52 -10.01 -2.27
CA ILE A 143 -0.59 -8.99 -1.79
C ILE A 143 -0.58 -7.84 -2.78
N ILE A 144 -0.86 -6.63 -2.29
CA ILE A 144 -0.94 -5.40 -3.06
C ILE A 144 0.16 -4.46 -2.61
N ASN A 145 1.15 -4.24 -3.47
CA ASN A 145 2.25 -3.34 -3.20
C ASN A 145 1.90 -1.93 -3.70
N ILE A 146 1.95 -0.93 -2.83
CA ILE A 146 1.78 0.46 -3.25
C ILE A 146 3.10 0.98 -3.80
N ALA A 147 3.21 0.94 -5.12
CA ALA A 147 4.29 1.52 -5.88
C ALA A 147 4.10 3.05 -6.04
N SER A 148 4.40 3.59 -7.19
CA SER A 148 4.17 4.99 -7.59
C SER A 148 4.40 5.09 -9.10
N ILE A 149 3.82 6.10 -9.75
CA ILE A 149 4.25 6.50 -11.10
C ILE A 149 5.74 6.82 -11.15
N LEU A 150 6.34 7.26 -10.03
CA LEU A 150 7.79 7.51 -9.94
C LEU A 150 8.64 6.23 -9.90
N GLY A 151 8.05 5.05 -9.83
CA GLY A 151 8.71 3.78 -10.14
C GLY A 151 8.73 3.45 -11.64
N LEU A 152 8.01 4.22 -12.47
CA LEU A 152 7.89 4.05 -13.92
C LEU A 152 8.40 5.28 -14.71
N ARG A 153 8.45 6.43 -14.06
CA ARG A 153 9.05 7.67 -14.54
C ARG A 153 9.92 8.29 -13.46
N VAL A 154 10.65 9.33 -13.79
CA VAL A 154 11.57 9.99 -12.86
C VAL A 154 11.22 11.45 -12.68
N ARG A 155 11.64 12.00 -11.54
CA ARG A 155 11.55 13.42 -11.21
C ARG A 155 12.79 13.83 -10.40
N PRO A 156 13.34 15.03 -10.60
CA PRO A 156 14.44 15.54 -9.79
C PRO A 156 14.09 15.62 -8.29
N GLY A 157 15.07 15.42 -7.42
CA GLY A 157 14.96 15.60 -5.98
C GLY A 157 14.29 14.46 -5.21
N VAL A 158 14.09 13.30 -5.83
CA VAL A 158 13.48 12.11 -5.18
C VAL A 158 14.13 10.81 -5.69
N ALA A 159 15.44 10.81 -5.91
CA ALA A 159 16.15 9.68 -6.52
C ALA A 159 15.97 8.37 -5.73
N SER A 160 16.19 8.38 -4.41
CA SER A 160 16.02 7.21 -3.54
C SER A 160 14.59 6.66 -3.57
N TYR A 161 13.61 7.56 -3.51
CA TYR A 161 12.21 7.16 -3.59
C TYR A 161 11.87 6.52 -4.96
N ALA A 162 12.27 7.16 -6.06
CA ALA A 162 12.01 6.63 -7.40
C ALA A 162 12.67 5.26 -7.61
N ALA A 163 13.93 5.12 -7.18
CA ALA A 163 14.66 3.85 -7.23
C ALA A 163 13.94 2.75 -6.43
N THR A 164 13.52 3.04 -5.19
CA THR A 164 12.80 2.05 -4.37
C THR A 164 11.43 1.69 -4.97
N LYS A 165 10.71 2.63 -5.55
CA LYS A 165 9.41 2.34 -6.19
C LYS A 165 9.56 1.55 -7.50
N ALA A 166 10.64 1.77 -8.25
CA ALA A 166 11.00 0.93 -9.41
C ALA A 166 11.38 -0.50 -8.96
N ALA A 167 12.15 -0.62 -7.88
CA ALA A 167 12.48 -1.91 -7.29
C ALA A 167 11.23 -2.66 -6.81
N VAL A 168 10.25 -1.99 -6.19
CA VAL A 168 8.97 -2.58 -5.79
C VAL A 168 8.18 -3.10 -7.00
N VAL A 169 8.19 -2.39 -8.14
CA VAL A 169 7.57 -2.87 -9.38
C VAL A 169 8.20 -4.20 -9.83
N GLN A 170 9.52 -4.29 -9.83
CA GLN A 170 10.21 -5.53 -10.22
C GLN A 170 10.07 -6.64 -9.17
N LEU A 171 10.14 -6.30 -7.88
CA LEU A 171 9.89 -7.23 -6.77
C LEU A 171 8.49 -7.85 -6.86
N THR A 172 7.48 -7.05 -7.21
CA THR A 172 6.10 -7.53 -7.41
C THR A 172 6.05 -8.67 -8.42
N LYS A 173 6.76 -8.56 -9.54
CA LYS A 173 6.81 -9.59 -10.60
C LYS A 173 7.54 -10.85 -10.13
N ALA A 174 8.67 -10.68 -9.43
CA ALA A 174 9.45 -11.81 -8.90
C ALA A 174 8.63 -12.63 -7.91
N LEU A 175 8.01 -11.95 -6.91
CA LEU A 175 7.19 -12.62 -5.91
C LEU A 175 5.91 -13.23 -6.50
N ALA A 176 5.33 -12.60 -7.53
CA ALA A 176 4.19 -13.13 -8.24
C ALA A 176 4.51 -14.46 -8.93
N LEU A 177 5.68 -14.55 -9.54
CA LEU A 177 6.16 -15.79 -10.19
C LEU A 177 6.41 -16.90 -9.17
N GLU A 178 7.13 -16.59 -8.08
CA GLU A 178 7.52 -17.58 -7.07
C GLU A 178 6.33 -18.13 -6.28
N TRP A 179 5.30 -17.28 -5.99
CA TRP A 179 4.22 -17.66 -5.07
C TRP A 179 2.91 -18.05 -5.77
N ALA A 180 2.89 -18.04 -7.10
CA ALA A 180 1.71 -18.43 -7.87
C ALA A 180 1.28 -19.89 -7.58
N GLU A 181 2.22 -20.82 -7.43
CA GLU A 181 1.95 -22.22 -7.11
C GLU A 181 1.23 -22.40 -5.76
N HIS A 182 1.40 -21.44 -4.83
CA HIS A 182 0.72 -21.42 -3.54
C HIS A 182 -0.64 -20.72 -3.60
N GLY A 183 -1.10 -20.28 -4.77
CA GLY A 183 -2.34 -19.54 -4.93
C GLY A 183 -2.30 -18.11 -4.36
N ILE A 184 -1.09 -17.54 -4.19
CA ILE A 184 -0.87 -16.16 -3.73
C ILE A 184 -0.62 -15.27 -4.94
N ARG A 185 -1.46 -14.25 -5.10
CA ARG A 185 -1.31 -13.23 -6.13
C ARG A 185 -0.53 -12.04 -5.56
N VAL A 186 0.40 -11.49 -6.32
CA VAL A 186 1.15 -10.30 -5.96
C VAL A 186 1.05 -9.29 -7.08
N ASN A 187 0.46 -8.13 -6.81
CA ASN A 187 0.28 -7.06 -7.79
C ASN A 187 0.67 -5.71 -7.19
N ALA A 188 0.85 -4.71 -8.02
CA ALA A 188 1.15 -3.36 -7.58
C ALA A 188 0.09 -2.36 -8.05
N LEU A 189 -0.19 -1.37 -7.19
CA LEU A 189 -0.92 -0.16 -7.52
C LEU A 189 0.10 0.98 -7.59
N ALA A 190 0.12 1.71 -8.69
CA ALA A 190 1.03 2.83 -8.93
C ALA A 190 0.24 4.15 -9.01
N PRO A 191 -0.03 4.80 -7.86
CA PRO A 191 -0.74 6.07 -7.84
C PRO A 191 0.09 7.21 -8.46
N GLY A 192 -0.62 8.12 -9.13
CA GLY A 192 -0.12 9.43 -9.51
C GLY A 192 -0.17 10.43 -8.34
N TYR A 193 -0.60 11.65 -8.63
CA TYR A 193 -0.80 12.68 -7.61
C TYR A 193 -2.23 12.63 -7.06
N PHE A 194 -2.34 12.29 -5.78
CA PHE A 194 -3.58 12.32 -5.01
C PHE A 194 -3.46 13.31 -3.86
N GLU A 195 -4.48 14.12 -3.63
CA GLU A 195 -4.45 15.04 -2.50
C GLU A 195 -4.56 14.26 -1.18
N THR A 196 -3.60 14.49 -0.30
CA THR A 196 -3.59 14.02 1.08
C THR A 196 -3.28 15.21 1.99
N GLU A 197 -3.49 15.08 3.30
CA GLU A 197 -3.14 16.13 4.25
C GLU A 197 -1.66 16.55 4.15
N ILE A 198 -0.77 15.59 3.85
CA ILE A 198 0.69 15.80 3.80
C ILE A 198 1.11 16.63 2.58
N ASN A 199 0.39 16.55 1.45
CA ASN A 199 0.81 17.18 0.20
C ASN A 199 -0.14 18.30 -0.29
N ARG A 200 -1.21 18.58 0.44
CA ARG A 200 -2.23 19.58 0.09
C ARG A 200 -1.63 20.95 -0.18
N GLU A 201 -0.80 21.46 0.70
CA GLU A 201 -0.16 22.75 0.54
C GLU A 201 0.78 22.80 -0.67
N LEU A 202 1.57 21.73 -0.86
CA LEU A 202 2.43 21.61 -2.04
C LEU A 202 1.62 21.64 -3.33
N LEU A 203 0.53 20.89 -3.40
CA LEU A 203 -0.31 20.80 -4.61
C LEU A 203 -0.99 22.15 -4.93
N ARG A 204 -1.28 22.96 -3.93
CA ARG A 204 -1.83 24.31 -4.09
C ARG A 204 -0.79 25.39 -4.44
N SER A 205 0.49 25.10 -4.24
CA SER A 205 1.57 26.04 -4.59
C SER A 205 1.74 26.17 -6.12
N PRO A 206 2.39 27.24 -6.61
CA PRO A 206 2.72 27.36 -8.04
C PRO A 206 3.49 26.15 -8.60
N ALA A 207 4.41 25.59 -7.81
CA ALA A 207 5.15 24.37 -8.18
C ALA A 207 4.23 23.15 -8.28
N GLY A 208 3.27 23.02 -7.40
CA GLY A 208 2.25 21.97 -7.44
C GLY A 208 1.31 22.13 -8.64
N GLN A 209 0.86 23.35 -8.93
CA GLN A 209 0.06 23.62 -10.12
C GLN A 209 0.80 23.30 -11.42
N ALA A 210 2.10 23.59 -11.49
CA ALA A 210 2.94 23.20 -12.62
C ALA A 210 3.12 21.67 -12.73
N LEU A 211 2.97 20.91 -11.65
CA LEU A 211 2.91 19.44 -11.71
C LEU A 211 1.55 18.97 -12.23
N VAL A 212 0.47 19.56 -11.75
CA VAL A 212 -0.90 19.22 -12.15
C VAL A 212 -1.13 19.51 -13.63
N SER A 213 -0.58 20.60 -14.17
CA SER A 213 -0.69 20.94 -15.59
C SER A 213 -0.05 19.92 -16.54
N ARG A 214 0.83 19.04 -16.01
CA ARG A 214 1.42 17.93 -16.76
C ARG A 214 0.56 16.67 -16.74
N VAL A 215 -0.47 16.62 -15.92
CA VAL A 215 -1.43 15.51 -15.93
C VAL A 215 -2.41 15.72 -17.08
N PRO A 216 -2.61 14.78 -17.99
CA PRO A 216 -3.56 14.93 -19.10
C PRO A 216 -4.98 15.30 -18.66
N GLN A 217 -5.45 14.75 -17.53
CA GLN A 217 -6.74 15.12 -16.95
C GLN A 217 -6.74 16.47 -16.21
N GLN A 218 -5.62 17.22 -16.19
CA GLN A 218 -5.48 18.58 -15.63
C GLN A 218 -5.94 18.72 -14.18
N ARG A 219 -5.87 17.64 -13.38
CA ARG A 219 -6.24 17.60 -11.98
C ARG A 219 -5.46 16.55 -11.20
N VAL A 220 -5.49 16.64 -9.89
CA VAL A 220 -5.10 15.55 -9.00
C VAL A 220 -6.22 14.53 -8.87
N GLY A 221 -5.87 13.27 -8.55
CA GLY A 221 -6.84 12.23 -8.25
C GLY A 221 -7.50 12.44 -6.88
N GLN A 222 -8.75 12.02 -6.77
CA GLN A 222 -9.45 11.88 -5.50
C GLN A 222 -9.22 10.47 -4.94
N LEU A 223 -9.12 10.31 -3.63
CA LEU A 223 -8.82 9.02 -3.00
C LEU A 223 -9.79 7.92 -3.43
N ALA A 224 -11.08 8.23 -3.60
CA ALA A 224 -12.09 7.30 -4.08
C ALA A 224 -11.82 6.73 -5.47
N GLU A 225 -10.98 7.38 -6.29
CA GLU A 225 -10.60 6.85 -7.61
C GLU A 225 -9.58 5.70 -7.52
N LEU A 226 -9.05 5.43 -6.33
CA LEU A 226 -8.25 4.25 -6.04
C LEU A 226 -9.08 3.03 -5.59
N ASP A 227 -10.36 3.22 -5.23
CA ASP A 227 -11.21 2.18 -4.66
C ASP A 227 -11.39 1.00 -5.61
N GLY A 228 -11.78 1.28 -6.85
CA GLY A 228 -12.00 0.25 -7.87
C GLY A 228 -10.76 -0.63 -8.11
N PRO A 229 -9.59 -0.04 -8.44
CA PRO A 229 -8.34 -0.79 -8.58
C PRO A 229 -7.91 -1.56 -7.32
N LEU A 230 -8.09 -0.99 -6.12
CA LEU A 230 -7.81 -1.67 -4.86
C LEU A 230 -8.72 -2.90 -4.68
N LEU A 231 -10.02 -2.73 -4.84
CA LEU A 231 -11.02 -3.81 -4.69
C LEU A 231 -10.84 -4.90 -5.75
N LEU A 232 -10.52 -4.51 -7.00
CA LEU A 232 -10.16 -5.45 -8.05
C LEU A 232 -9.02 -6.34 -7.59
N LEU A 233 -7.92 -5.77 -7.10
CA LEU A 233 -6.74 -6.52 -6.68
C LEU A 233 -6.98 -7.32 -5.38
N ALA A 234 -7.78 -6.81 -4.45
CA ALA A 234 -8.07 -7.44 -3.17
C ALA A 234 -9.03 -8.63 -3.29
N SER A 235 -9.95 -8.62 -4.25
CA SER A 235 -11.03 -9.61 -4.40
C SER A 235 -10.71 -10.69 -5.42
N ASP A 236 -11.64 -11.64 -5.58
CA ASP A 236 -11.57 -12.70 -6.60
C ASP A 236 -11.85 -12.19 -8.02
N ALA A 237 -12.25 -10.91 -8.17
CA ALA A 237 -12.39 -10.26 -9.47
C ALA A 237 -11.10 -10.26 -10.29
N SER A 238 -9.94 -10.36 -9.62
CA SER A 238 -8.62 -10.47 -10.23
C SER A 238 -7.96 -11.85 -10.01
N SER A 239 -8.76 -12.93 -9.90
CA SER A 239 -8.24 -14.28 -9.59
C SER A 239 -7.18 -14.79 -10.58
N TYR A 240 -7.14 -14.26 -11.81
CA TYR A 240 -6.13 -14.59 -12.83
C TYR A 240 -5.10 -13.49 -13.07
N MET A 241 -5.02 -12.48 -12.15
CA MET A 241 -4.06 -11.39 -12.23
C MET A 241 -2.99 -11.55 -11.16
N THR A 242 -1.73 -11.75 -11.59
CA THR A 242 -0.55 -11.68 -10.73
C THR A 242 0.62 -11.06 -11.50
N GLY A 243 1.52 -10.35 -10.83
CA GLY A 243 2.63 -9.63 -11.43
C GLY A 243 2.27 -8.32 -12.15
N SER A 244 1.00 -7.90 -12.08
CA SER A 244 0.51 -6.71 -12.77
C SER A 244 0.82 -5.42 -11.98
N VAL A 245 0.98 -4.32 -12.73
CA VAL A 245 1.13 -2.96 -12.18
C VAL A 245 0.01 -2.11 -12.76
N ILE A 246 -0.89 -1.62 -11.91
CA ILE A 246 -2.00 -0.75 -12.31
C ILE A 246 -1.65 0.69 -11.98
N ALA A 247 -1.47 1.52 -13.00
CA ALA A 247 -1.32 2.96 -12.82
C ALA A 247 -2.69 3.63 -12.69
N VAL A 248 -2.80 4.55 -11.71
CA VAL A 248 -3.97 5.41 -11.51
C VAL A 248 -3.45 6.84 -11.38
N ASP A 249 -3.36 7.56 -12.48
CA ASP A 249 -2.54 8.77 -12.56
C ASP A 249 -3.09 9.88 -13.46
N GLY A 250 -4.30 9.73 -13.96
CA GLY A 250 -4.90 10.69 -14.88
C GLY A 250 -4.19 10.80 -16.24
N GLY A 251 -3.43 9.76 -16.60
CA GLY A 251 -2.65 9.70 -17.84
C GLY A 251 -1.25 10.28 -17.75
N HIS A 252 -0.76 10.59 -16.54
CA HIS A 252 0.55 11.23 -16.36
C HIS A 252 1.71 10.42 -16.95
N LEU A 253 1.64 9.09 -16.91
CA LEU A 253 2.69 8.21 -17.46
C LEU A 253 2.77 8.25 -18.99
N VAL A 254 1.66 8.57 -19.68
CA VAL A 254 1.57 8.58 -21.16
C VAL A 254 1.55 9.99 -21.73
N ASN A 255 1.84 11.01 -20.90
CA ASN A 255 1.97 12.38 -21.36
C ASN A 255 3.13 12.50 -22.36
N THR A 256 2.96 13.34 -23.37
CA THR A 256 4.01 13.68 -24.34
C THR A 256 5.24 14.31 -23.66
N LEU A 257 6.39 14.24 -24.33
CA LEU A 257 7.65 14.84 -23.90
C LEU A 257 7.54 16.35 -23.80
#